data_20919cb3469ade84efcdc5b035096031
#
_entry.id   20919cb3469ade84efcdc5b035096031
#
_cell.length_a   1.000
_cell.length_b   1.000
_cell.length_c   1.000
_cell.angle_alpha   90.00
_cell.angle_beta   90.00
_cell.angle_gamma   90.00
#
_symmetry.space_group_name_H-M   'P 1'
#
loop_
_entity.id
_entity.type
_entity.pdbx_description
1 polymer ?
#
loop_
_entity_poly.entity_id
_entity_poly.type
_entity_poly.pdbx_seq_one_letter_code
_entity_poly.pdbx_strand_id
1 'polypeptide(L)'
;MTVIRAYAAAKLNLYLHVLGRREDGYHLLDSLVAFASAHDLVEVESTPYFSLQLHGPNSLPLLLEDTDSNLVTKAVKRLADALGRKPHVTVKLTKNLPLASGIGGGSADAAAALRALCALWDVPVDHPEVTALAAKLGADVPVCVGSRTAYFGGTGTELSPAPELPEDCWVVLVNPGVSMPTPAVFEARNGPFSSPARLTTSFTDVRELAALLKDGRRNDLAPAAERLSPVITQVLAALDSTTGCLLSRMSGSGATCFGLYVDFDHAVAAAELLSALRPGWWVQPAALLNDLSGLEMEEGATLLDWP
;
A
#
# COMPACT_ATOMS: atom_id res chain seq x y z
N MET A 1 2.11 -30.51 -5.25
CA MET A 1 1.54 -29.77 -4.12
C MET A 1 1.00 -28.47 -4.71
N THR A 2 -0.19 -28.05 -4.31
CA THR A 2 -0.78 -26.79 -4.82
C THR A 2 -0.13 -25.62 -4.07
N VAL A 3 0.48 -24.71 -4.81
CA VAL A 3 0.98 -23.42 -4.29
C VAL A 3 -0.05 -22.36 -4.64
N ILE A 4 -0.53 -21.64 -3.64
CA ILE A 4 -1.41 -20.48 -3.83
C ILE A 4 -0.55 -19.22 -3.78
N ARG A 5 -0.71 -18.37 -4.81
CA ARG A 5 -0.03 -17.07 -4.92
C ARG A 5 -1.01 -15.94 -4.66
N ALA A 6 -0.55 -14.92 -3.95
CA ALA A 6 -1.32 -13.69 -3.72
C ALA A 6 -0.39 -12.48 -3.76
N TYR A 7 -0.79 -11.46 -4.50
CA TYR A 7 -0.05 -10.21 -4.64
C TYR A 7 -0.36 -9.26 -3.49
N ALA A 8 0.67 -8.72 -2.87
CA ALA A 8 0.60 -7.74 -1.80
C ALA A 8 0.90 -6.35 -2.36
N ALA A 9 -0.07 -5.78 -3.09
CA ALA A 9 0.09 -4.53 -3.81
C ALA A 9 0.32 -3.33 -2.87
N ALA A 10 1.16 -2.38 -3.30
CA ALA A 10 1.39 -1.14 -2.60
C ALA A 10 0.10 -0.32 -2.51
N LYS A 11 -0.32 0.02 -1.28
CA LYS A 11 -1.49 0.85 -1.01
C LYS A 11 -1.08 2.32 -1.02
N LEU A 12 -1.76 3.15 -1.80
CA LEU A 12 -1.52 4.59 -1.88
C LEU A 12 -2.70 5.37 -1.29
N ASN A 13 -2.40 6.40 -0.50
CA ASN A 13 -3.37 7.41 -0.15
C ASN A 13 -3.30 8.53 -1.20
N LEU A 14 -4.23 8.57 -2.15
CA LEU A 14 -4.27 9.61 -3.18
C LEU A 14 -4.54 11.00 -2.59
N TYR A 15 -5.26 11.06 -1.48
CA TYR A 15 -5.25 12.15 -0.50
C TYR A 15 -5.45 11.56 0.90
N LEU A 16 -5.07 12.31 1.94
CA LEU A 16 -5.29 11.95 3.32
C LEU A 16 -5.60 13.21 4.14
N HIS A 17 -6.85 13.37 4.54
CA HIS A 17 -7.29 14.41 5.44
C HIS A 17 -7.38 13.89 6.87
N VAL A 18 -6.97 14.71 7.82
CA VAL A 18 -7.17 14.48 9.24
C VAL A 18 -8.32 15.37 9.70
N LEU A 19 -9.45 14.75 10.03
CA LEU A 19 -10.71 15.44 10.33
C LEU A 19 -10.85 15.84 11.80
N GLY A 20 -10.11 15.17 12.67
CA GLY A 20 -10.20 15.38 14.11
C GLY A 20 -9.33 14.41 14.89
N ARG A 21 -9.36 14.55 16.21
CA ARG A 21 -8.69 13.63 17.15
C ARG A 21 -9.69 13.19 18.20
N ARG A 22 -9.75 11.88 18.45
CA ARG A 22 -10.59 11.28 19.49
C ARG A 22 -9.97 11.45 20.87
N GLU A 23 -10.77 11.24 21.91
CA GLU A 23 -10.30 11.27 23.32
C GLU A 23 -9.26 10.20 23.62
N ASP A 24 -9.34 9.04 22.93
CA ASP A 24 -8.35 7.94 23.04
C ASP A 24 -7.02 8.21 22.30
N GLY A 25 -6.91 9.40 21.66
CA GLY A 25 -5.71 9.86 20.96
C GLY A 25 -5.65 9.49 19.48
N TYR A 26 -6.53 8.62 18.97
CA TYR A 26 -6.60 8.28 17.54
C TYR A 26 -7.16 9.46 16.73
N HIS A 27 -6.68 9.58 15.48
CA HIS A 27 -7.16 10.59 14.54
C HIS A 27 -8.27 10.04 13.65
N LEU A 28 -9.25 10.91 13.37
CA LEU A 28 -10.28 10.63 12.38
C LEU A 28 -9.77 11.04 11.00
N LEU A 29 -9.92 10.17 10.02
CA LEU A 29 -9.37 10.30 8.69
C LEU A 29 -10.47 10.35 7.62
N ASP A 30 -10.15 10.96 6.50
CA ASP A 30 -10.85 10.83 5.22
C ASP A 30 -9.79 10.74 4.11
N SER A 31 -9.80 9.65 3.36
CA SER A 31 -8.78 9.36 2.36
C SER A 31 -9.35 8.57 1.20
N LEU A 32 -8.87 8.81 0.00
CA LEU A 32 -9.04 7.92 -1.14
C LEU A 32 -7.82 7.01 -1.23
N VAL A 33 -8.07 5.72 -1.10
CA VAL A 33 -7.04 4.68 -1.20
C VAL A 33 -7.15 3.98 -2.55
N ALA A 34 -6.02 3.76 -3.18
CA ALA A 34 -5.86 2.96 -4.39
C ALA A 34 -4.66 2.02 -4.26
N PHE A 35 -4.51 1.09 -5.19
CA PHE A 35 -3.42 0.13 -5.20
C PHE A 35 -2.55 0.35 -6.44
N ALA A 36 -1.24 0.17 -6.30
CA ALA A 36 -0.30 0.21 -7.43
C ALA A 36 0.12 -1.22 -7.82
N SER A 37 0.46 -1.43 -9.09
CA SER A 37 0.96 -2.73 -9.58
C SER A 37 2.31 -3.14 -8.96
N ALA A 38 3.05 -2.20 -8.37
CA ALA A 38 4.22 -2.53 -7.53
C ALA A 38 3.77 -3.32 -6.28
N HIS A 39 4.35 -4.49 -6.04
CA HIS A 39 3.87 -5.43 -5.03
C HIS A 39 4.97 -6.31 -4.43
N ASP A 40 4.67 -6.85 -3.25
CA ASP A 40 5.32 -8.03 -2.71
C ASP A 40 4.54 -9.29 -3.14
N LEU A 41 5.17 -10.46 -3.10
CA LEU A 41 4.53 -11.72 -3.44
C LEU A 41 4.48 -12.63 -2.21
N VAL A 42 3.30 -13.20 -1.96
CA VAL A 42 3.07 -14.22 -0.94
C VAL A 42 2.69 -15.53 -1.63
N GLU A 43 3.47 -16.57 -1.38
CA GLU A 43 3.19 -17.94 -1.83
C GLU A 43 2.92 -18.82 -0.61
N VAL A 44 1.85 -19.60 -0.63
CA VAL A 44 1.45 -20.48 0.47
C VAL A 44 1.25 -21.90 -0.03
N GLU A 45 1.86 -22.87 0.66
CA GLU A 45 1.69 -24.30 0.40
C GLU A 45 1.45 -25.08 1.69
N SER A 46 0.73 -26.20 1.58
CA SER A 46 0.50 -27.11 2.73
C SER A 46 1.78 -27.87 3.08
N THR A 47 2.15 -27.87 4.38
CA THR A 47 3.34 -28.53 4.93
C THR A 47 3.01 -29.11 6.30
N PRO A 48 3.84 -30.02 6.86
CA PRO A 48 3.57 -30.61 8.17
C PRO A 48 3.63 -29.64 9.36
N TYR A 49 4.29 -28.49 9.22
CA TYR A 49 4.44 -27.46 10.25
C TYR A 49 4.53 -26.09 9.63
N PHE A 50 4.34 -25.03 10.44
CA PHE A 50 4.46 -23.65 9.98
C PHE A 50 5.92 -23.26 9.75
N SER A 51 6.18 -22.61 8.63
CA SER A 51 7.42 -21.87 8.38
C SER A 51 7.16 -20.59 7.58
N LEU A 52 7.96 -19.54 7.85
CA LEU A 52 8.02 -18.32 7.06
C LEU A 52 9.40 -18.21 6.42
N GLN A 53 9.43 -18.09 5.09
CA GLN A 53 10.64 -17.89 4.30
C GLN A 53 10.61 -16.49 3.71
N LEU A 54 11.69 -15.72 3.92
CA LEU A 54 11.81 -14.34 3.48
C LEU A 54 12.79 -14.23 2.32
N HIS A 55 12.35 -13.62 1.24
CA HIS A 55 13.10 -13.42 0.00
C HIS A 55 12.95 -11.97 -0.50
N GLY A 56 13.67 -11.62 -1.57
CA GLY A 56 13.61 -10.33 -2.23
C GLY A 56 14.57 -9.28 -1.67
N PRO A 57 14.75 -8.18 -2.40
CA PRO A 57 15.79 -7.17 -2.11
C PRO A 57 15.59 -6.45 -0.78
N ASN A 58 14.34 -6.35 -0.30
CA ASN A 58 13.98 -5.64 0.93
C ASN A 58 13.73 -6.57 2.14
N SER A 59 14.09 -7.87 2.04
CA SER A 59 13.84 -8.85 3.10
C SER A 59 14.85 -8.81 4.26
N LEU A 60 16.06 -8.32 4.04
CA LEU A 60 17.17 -8.39 5.01
C LEU A 60 16.84 -7.85 6.41
N PRO A 61 16.19 -6.68 6.58
CA PRO A 61 15.85 -6.21 7.91
C PRO A 61 14.88 -7.15 8.66
N LEU A 62 13.94 -7.78 7.93
CA LEU A 62 12.97 -8.70 8.54
C LEU A 62 13.59 -10.02 9.01
N LEU A 63 14.74 -10.42 8.44
CA LEU A 63 15.50 -11.59 8.90
C LEU A 63 16.14 -11.39 10.27
N LEU A 64 16.30 -10.13 10.70
CA LEU A 64 16.87 -9.77 11.99
C LEU A 64 15.80 -9.61 13.09
N GLU A 65 14.52 -9.64 12.71
CA GLU A 65 13.39 -9.53 13.65
C GLU A 65 12.93 -10.91 14.10
N ASP A 66 12.24 -10.94 15.26
CA ASP A 66 11.56 -12.15 15.70
C ASP A 66 10.43 -12.51 14.70
N THR A 67 10.47 -13.73 14.17
CA THR A 67 9.47 -14.25 13.23
C THR A 67 8.05 -14.12 13.76
N ASP A 68 7.83 -14.23 15.08
CA ASP A 68 6.52 -14.08 15.70
C ASP A 68 6.04 -12.62 15.74
N SER A 69 6.92 -11.65 15.57
CA SER A 69 6.56 -10.24 15.42
C SER A 69 5.98 -9.92 14.05
N ASN A 70 6.32 -10.70 13.03
CA ASN A 70 5.91 -10.49 11.64
C ASN A 70 4.38 -10.61 11.48
N LEU A 71 3.76 -9.66 10.77
CA LEU A 71 2.30 -9.63 10.55
C LEU A 71 1.80 -10.84 9.76
N VAL A 72 2.58 -11.37 8.82
CA VAL A 72 2.24 -12.60 8.08
C VAL A 72 2.16 -13.79 9.04
N THR A 73 3.15 -13.96 9.93
CA THR A 73 3.12 -15.01 10.94
C THR A 73 1.88 -14.89 11.85
N LYS A 74 1.59 -13.66 12.30
CA LYS A 74 0.40 -13.39 13.11
C LYS A 74 -0.90 -13.70 12.37
N ALA A 75 -0.98 -13.35 11.08
CA ALA A 75 -2.14 -13.63 10.25
C ALA A 75 -2.38 -15.14 10.11
N VAL A 76 -1.33 -15.90 9.79
CA VAL A 76 -1.42 -17.37 9.64
C VAL A 76 -1.85 -18.04 10.94
N LYS A 77 -1.12 -17.78 12.05
CA LYS A 77 -1.37 -18.43 13.33
C LYS A 77 -2.77 -18.13 13.87
N ARG A 78 -3.16 -16.84 13.84
CA ARG A 78 -4.46 -16.40 14.37
C ARG A 78 -5.63 -16.84 13.51
N LEU A 79 -5.48 -16.89 12.17
CA LEU A 79 -6.54 -17.40 11.31
C LEU A 79 -6.72 -18.92 11.51
N ALA A 80 -5.62 -19.66 11.63
CA ALA A 80 -5.67 -21.09 11.93
C ALA A 80 -6.40 -21.37 13.24
N ASP A 81 -6.05 -20.61 14.31
CA ASP A 81 -6.71 -20.72 15.62
C ASP A 81 -8.20 -20.39 15.53
N ALA A 82 -8.58 -19.29 14.87
CA ALA A 82 -9.97 -18.85 14.73
C ALA A 82 -10.83 -19.89 13.97
N LEU A 83 -10.23 -20.60 13.01
CA LEU A 83 -10.91 -21.64 12.23
C LEU A 83 -10.77 -23.05 12.83
N GLY A 84 -10.15 -23.20 14.01
CA GLY A 84 -9.89 -24.51 14.65
C GLY A 84 -8.97 -25.42 13.82
N ARG A 85 -8.07 -24.83 13.02
CA ARG A 85 -7.11 -25.51 12.15
C ARG A 85 -5.69 -25.42 12.74
N LYS A 86 -4.80 -26.29 12.26
CA LYS A 86 -3.37 -26.16 12.54
C LYS A 86 -2.71 -25.31 11.43
N PRO A 87 -1.74 -24.44 11.77
CA PRO A 87 -1.04 -23.60 10.78
C PRO A 87 0.01 -24.42 10.01
N HIS A 88 -0.41 -25.53 9.41
CA HIS A 88 0.45 -26.47 8.68
C HIS A 88 0.69 -25.97 7.26
N VAL A 89 1.41 -24.85 7.14
CA VAL A 89 1.75 -24.19 5.88
C VAL A 89 3.16 -23.63 5.89
N THR A 90 3.82 -23.65 4.75
CA THR A 90 4.99 -22.81 4.47
C THR A 90 4.49 -21.58 3.72
N VAL A 91 4.87 -20.40 4.23
CA VAL A 91 4.66 -19.14 3.56
C VAL A 91 6.01 -18.61 3.06
N LYS A 92 6.10 -18.34 1.75
CA LYS A 92 7.22 -17.66 1.15
C LYS A 92 6.81 -16.22 0.84
N LEU A 93 7.49 -15.25 1.45
CA LEU A 93 7.27 -13.82 1.27
C LEU A 93 8.44 -13.21 0.51
N THR A 94 8.20 -12.71 -0.70
CA THR A 94 9.18 -11.98 -1.50
C THR A 94 8.95 -10.48 -1.34
N LYS A 95 9.89 -9.79 -0.69
CA LYS A 95 9.82 -8.35 -0.38
C LYS A 95 10.47 -7.50 -1.47
N ASN A 96 9.65 -6.87 -2.30
CA ASN A 96 10.05 -5.92 -3.33
C ASN A 96 9.79 -4.46 -2.89
N LEU A 97 8.78 -4.26 -2.03
CA LEU A 97 8.41 -2.96 -1.51
C LEU A 97 9.32 -2.54 -0.33
N PRO A 98 9.66 -1.26 -0.20
CA PRO A 98 10.43 -0.75 0.93
C PRO A 98 9.65 -0.88 2.24
N LEU A 99 10.37 -1.15 3.34
CA LEU A 99 9.79 -1.31 4.68
C LEU A 99 9.47 0.05 5.32
N ALA A 100 8.47 0.08 6.21
CA ALA A 100 8.07 1.27 6.99
C ALA A 100 7.91 2.54 6.13
N SER A 101 7.27 2.41 4.98
CA SER A 101 7.37 3.35 3.85
C SER A 101 6.10 4.16 3.56
N GLY A 102 5.03 4.02 4.35
CA GLY A 102 3.75 4.75 4.13
C GLY A 102 2.86 4.18 3.02
N ILE A 103 3.22 3.02 2.43
CA ILE A 103 2.45 2.33 1.37
C ILE A 103 1.84 1.01 1.82
N GLY A 104 1.71 0.81 3.11
CA GLY A 104 0.99 -0.33 3.68
C GLY A 104 1.62 -1.72 3.44
N GLY A 105 2.92 -1.81 3.07
CA GLY A 105 3.55 -3.07 2.64
C GLY A 105 3.32 -4.24 3.59
N GLY A 106 3.62 -4.10 4.90
CA GLY A 106 3.39 -5.18 5.86
C GLY A 106 1.91 -5.55 6.06
N SER A 107 1.00 -4.57 5.93
CA SER A 107 -0.45 -4.82 5.96
C SER A 107 -0.93 -5.53 4.70
N ALA A 108 -0.37 -5.17 3.54
CA ALA A 108 -0.62 -5.85 2.27
C ALA A 108 -0.10 -7.30 2.28
N ASP A 109 1.09 -7.54 2.87
CA ASP A 109 1.63 -8.89 3.05
C ASP A 109 0.72 -9.77 3.90
N ALA A 110 0.27 -9.25 5.05
CA ALA A 110 -0.67 -9.96 5.93
C ALA A 110 -2.01 -10.24 5.24
N ALA A 111 -2.52 -9.25 4.49
CA ALA A 111 -3.76 -9.41 3.72
C ALA A 111 -3.63 -10.44 2.59
N ALA A 112 -2.51 -10.42 1.86
CA ALA A 112 -2.21 -11.42 0.84
C ALA A 112 -2.11 -12.84 1.44
N ALA A 113 -1.47 -12.97 2.61
CA ALA A 113 -1.42 -14.24 3.33
C ALA A 113 -2.83 -14.71 3.74
N LEU A 114 -3.71 -13.82 4.21
CA LEU A 114 -5.11 -14.17 4.53
C LEU A 114 -5.85 -14.65 3.27
N ARG A 115 -5.74 -13.94 2.12
CA ARG A 115 -6.38 -14.35 0.87
C ARG A 115 -5.86 -15.71 0.39
N ALA A 116 -4.54 -15.91 0.41
CA ALA A 116 -3.93 -17.17 0.00
C ALA A 116 -4.35 -18.35 0.90
N LEU A 117 -4.44 -18.13 2.22
CA LEU A 117 -4.93 -19.14 3.17
C LEU A 117 -6.42 -19.43 2.97
N CYS A 118 -7.24 -18.42 2.70
CA CYS A 118 -8.65 -18.61 2.39
C CYS A 118 -8.82 -19.51 1.15
N ALA A 119 -8.07 -19.23 0.09
CA ALA A 119 -8.07 -20.07 -1.11
C ALA A 119 -7.55 -21.50 -0.84
N LEU A 120 -6.45 -21.63 -0.08
CA LEU A 120 -5.88 -22.95 0.27
C LEU A 120 -6.81 -23.79 1.14
N TRP A 121 -7.57 -23.14 2.03
CA TRP A 121 -8.42 -23.79 3.01
C TRP A 121 -9.89 -23.85 2.60
N ASP A 122 -10.24 -23.38 1.41
CA ASP A 122 -11.62 -23.29 0.90
C ASP A 122 -12.53 -22.53 1.88
N VAL A 123 -12.09 -21.32 2.27
CA VAL A 123 -12.81 -20.39 3.16
C VAL A 123 -13.09 -19.12 2.39
N PRO A 124 -14.32 -18.59 2.39
CA PRO A 124 -14.60 -17.30 1.77
C PRO A 124 -13.78 -16.16 2.40
N VAL A 125 -13.25 -15.24 1.58
CA VAL A 125 -12.45 -14.09 2.08
C VAL A 125 -13.29 -13.15 2.97
N ASP A 126 -14.60 -13.08 2.75
CA ASP A 126 -15.56 -12.33 3.55
C ASP A 126 -16.06 -13.07 4.80
N HIS A 127 -15.49 -14.24 5.12
CA HIS A 127 -15.83 -14.98 6.34
C HIS A 127 -15.66 -14.10 7.58
N PRO A 128 -16.61 -14.12 8.55
CA PRO A 128 -16.57 -13.23 9.73
C PRO A 128 -15.27 -13.26 10.50
N GLU A 129 -14.64 -14.44 10.67
CA GLU A 129 -13.35 -14.57 11.36
C GLU A 129 -12.21 -13.90 10.59
N VAL A 130 -12.21 -13.95 9.26
CA VAL A 130 -11.21 -13.28 8.41
C VAL A 130 -11.35 -11.77 8.56
N THR A 131 -12.56 -11.25 8.44
CA THR A 131 -12.87 -9.81 8.56
C THR A 131 -12.51 -9.29 9.96
N ALA A 132 -12.91 -10.01 11.01
CA ALA A 132 -12.61 -9.64 12.39
C ALA A 132 -11.08 -9.68 12.69
N LEU A 133 -10.39 -10.67 12.12
CA LEU A 133 -8.93 -10.77 12.26
C LEU A 133 -8.21 -9.65 11.52
N ALA A 134 -8.60 -9.34 10.28
CA ALA A 134 -8.02 -8.25 9.50
C ALA A 134 -8.03 -6.93 10.29
N ALA A 135 -9.15 -6.57 10.91
CA ALA A 135 -9.27 -5.36 11.74
C ALA A 135 -8.35 -5.38 12.97
N LYS A 136 -8.07 -6.56 13.55
CA LYS A 136 -7.19 -6.72 14.72
C LYS A 136 -5.70 -6.72 14.35
N LEU A 137 -5.34 -7.04 13.11
CA LEU A 137 -3.95 -7.06 12.63
C LEU A 137 -3.41 -5.66 12.36
N GLY A 138 -4.26 -4.73 11.93
CA GLY A 138 -3.86 -3.34 11.70
C GLY A 138 -4.90 -2.57 10.88
N ALA A 139 -4.88 -1.24 11.00
CA ALA A 139 -5.88 -0.36 10.35
C ALA A 139 -5.91 -0.50 8.82
N ASP A 140 -4.76 -0.70 8.18
CA ASP A 140 -4.66 -0.86 6.72
C ASP A 140 -4.99 -2.29 6.23
N VAL A 141 -5.02 -3.31 7.13
CA VAL A 141 -5.22 -4.71 6.70
C VAL A 141 -6.60 -4.93 6.06
N PRO A 142 -7.72 -4.39 6.59
CA PRO A 142 -9.04 -4.58 5.96
C PRO A 142 -9.10 -4.08 4.52
N VAL A 143 -8.58 -2.88 4.22
CA VAL A 143 -8.58 -2.36 2.85
C VAL A 143 -7.68 -3.17 1.93
N CYS A 144 -6.55 -3.68 2.45
CA CYS A 144 -5.66 -4.58 1.71
C CYS A 144 -6.27 -5.98 1.49
N VAL A 145 -7.14 -6.49 2.36
CA VAL A 145 -7.90 -7.72 2.12
C VAL A 145 -8.91 -7.52 0.99
N GLY A 146 -9.63 -6.38 1.01
CA GLY A 146 -10.56 -6.00 -0.05
C GLY A 146 -9.88 -5.71 -1.39
N SER A 147 -8.64 -5.21 -1.35
CA SER A 147 -7.77 -4.93 -2.51
C SER A 147 -8.46 -4.15 -3.63
N ARG A 148 -9.31 -3.19 -3.25
CA ARG A 148 -10.06 -2.32 -4.18
C ARG A 148 -9.91 -0.87 -3.80
N THR A 149 -9.95 0.00 -4.81
CA THR A 149 -10.06 1.45 -4.60
C THR A 149 -11.27 1.75 -3.72
N ALA A 150 -11.02 2.47 -2.62
CA ALA A 150 -12.04 2.72 -1.60
C ALA A 150 -11.79 4.03 -0.84
N TYR A 151 -12.84 4.60 -0.28
CA TYR A 151 -12.70 5.58 0.78
C TYR A 151 -12.40 4.90 2.10
N PHE A 152 -11.47 5.48 2.82
CA PHE A 152 -10.91 5.03 4.07
C PHE A 152 -11.18 6.12 5.12
N GLY A 153 -12.07 5.84 6.06
CA GLY A 153 -12.55 6.80 7.04
C GLY A 153 -12.45 6.32 8.48
N GLY A 154 -12.99 7.11 9.39
CA GLY A 154 -12.92 6.85 10.83
C GLY A 154 -11.48 6.81 11.32
N THR A 155 -11.12 5.82 12.12
CA THR A 155 -9.73 5.57 12.55
C THR A 155 -8.95 4.72 11.55
N GLY A 156 -9.42 4.60 10.32
CA GLY A 156 -8.86 3.74 9.29
C GLY A 156 -9.59 2.40 9.12
N THR A 157 -10.73 2.25 9.73
CA THR A 157 -11.51 0.99 9.72
C THR A 157 -12.84 1.10 8.97
N GLU A 158 -13.25 2.31 8.59
CA GLU A 158 -14.49 2.55 7.87
C GLU A 158 -14.22 2.60 6.37
N LEU A 159 -14.55 1.52 5.66
CA LEU A 159 -14.40 1.44 4.22
C LEU A 159 -15.74 1.72 3.54
N SER A 160 -15.70 2.48 2.45
CA SER A 160 -16.86 2.70 1.59
C SER A 160 -16.45 2.80 0.12
N PRO A 161 -17.36 2.46 -0.81
CA PRO A 161 -17.06 2.49 -2.23
C PRO A 161 -16.55 3.85 -2.69
N ALA A 162 -15.58 3.85 -3.58
CA ALA A 162 -15.06 5.02 -4.28
C ALA A 162 -15.39 4.92 -5.78
N PRO A 163 -15.37 6.05 -6.53
CA PRO A 163 -15.41 6.01 -7.97
C PRO A 163 -14.24 5.21 -8.54
N GLU A 164 -14.47 4.51 -9.64
CA GLU A 164 -13.40 3.83 -10.37
C GLU A 164 -12.40 4.84 -10.94
N LEU A 165 -11.12 4.50 -10.84
CA LEU A 165 -10.05 5.28 -11.45
C LEU A 165 -10.06 5.07 -12.97
N PRO A 166 -9.55 6.03 -13.76
CA PRO A 166 -9.34 5.83 -15.18
C PRO A 166 -8.43 4.61 -15.45
N GLU A 167 -8.67 3.90 -16.56
CA GLU A 167 -7.91 2.69 -16.90
C GLU A 167 -6.40 2.95 -17.07
N ASP A 168 -6.03 4.03 -17.76
CA ASP A 168 -4.64 4.38 -18.05
C ASP A 168 -4.05 5.33 -16.99
N CYS A 169 -4.02 4.89 -15.74
CA CYS A 169 -3.43 5.65 -14.64
C CYS A 169 -2.04 5.11 -14.27
N TRP A 170 -1.02 5.93 -14.46
CA TRP A 170 0.37 5.58 -14.17
C TRP A 170 0.96 6.43 -13.07
N VAL A 171 1.74 5.79 -12.21
CA VAL A 171 2.44 6.44 -11.10
C VAL A 171 3.92 6.08 -11.11
N VAL A 172 4.75 6.99 -10.59
CA VAL A 172 6.12 6.66 -10.17
C VAL A 172 6.16 6.75 -8.66
N LEU A 173 6.51 5.64 -8.02
CA LEU A 173 6.72 5.54 -6.59
C LEU A 173 8.18 5.82 -6.28
N VAL A 174 8.44 6.68 -5.30
CA VAL A 174 9.80 7.02 -4.88
C VAL A 174 9.91 6.96 -3.37
N ASN A 175 10.84 6.13 -2.86
CA ASN A 175 11.17 6.08 -1.44
C ASN A 175 12.65 6.44 -1.25
N PRO A 176 12.97 7.46 -0.43
CA PRO A 176 14.35 7.89 -0.23
C PRO A 176 15.16 6.99 0.73
N GLY A 177 14.64 5.86 1.16
CA GLY A 177 15.32 4.91 2.06
C GLY A 177 15.33 5.32 3.52
N VAL A 178 14.43 6.24 3.94
CA VAL A 178 14.32 6.67 5.34
C VAL A 178 13.06 6.07 5.99
N SER A 179 13.21 5.61 7.22
CA SER A 179 12.08 5.09 8.02
C SER A 179 11.32 6.23 8.66
N MET A 180 9.98 6.21 8.53
CA MET A 180 9.08 7.20 9.12
C MET A 180 8.05 6.49 10.03
N PRO A 181 8.29 6.46 11.36
CA PRO A 181 7.31 5.89 12.28
C PRO A 181 6.00 6.67 12.25
N THR A 182 4.92 6.02 11.84
CA THR A 182 3.58 6.64 11.72
C THR A 182 3.16 7.41 12.98
N PRO A 183 3.32 6.89 14.22
CA PRO A 183 2.96 7.64 15.42
C PRO A 183 3.71 8.97 15.55
N ALA A 184 5.00 9.03 15.21
CA ALA A 184 5.80 10.24 15.30
C ALA A 184 5.32 11.33 14.32
N VAL A 185 4.87 10.93 13.11
CA VAL A 185 4.33 11.87 12.13
C VAL A 185 2.99 12.45 12.58
N PHE A 186 2.10 11.61 13.14
CA PHE A 186 0.83 12.08 13.70
C PHE A 186 1.04 12.99 14.92
N GLU A 187 2.00 12.69 15.79
CA GLU A 187 2.35 13.52 16.96
C GLU A 187 2.92 14.88 16.54
N ALA A 188 3.76 14.90 15.49
CA ALA A 188 4.36 16.12 14.94
C ALA A 188 3.38 16.98 14.14
N ARG A 189 2.17 16.49 13.85
CA ARG A 189 1.15 17.24 13.13
C ARG A 189 0.60 18.39 14.00
N ASN A 190 0.65 19.62 13.47
CA ASN A 190 0.23 20.83 14.17
C ASN A 190 -0.71 21.73 13.37
N GLY A 191 -1.24 21.26 12.25
CA GLY A 191 -2.16 22.03 11.40
C GLY A 191 -3.63 21.93 11.84
N PRO A 192 -4.52 22.77 11.27
CA PRO A 192 -5.96 22.67 11.49
C PRO A 192 -6.48 21.30 10.96
N PHE A 193 -7.62 20.87 11.48
CA PHE A 193 -8.33 19.73 10.92
C PHE A 193 -8.97 20.10 9.59
N SER A 194 -8.98 19.15 8.66
CA SER A 194 -9.61 19.27 7.36
C SER A 194 -11.09 18.86 7.40
N SER A 195 -11.85 19.26 6.39
CA SER A 195 -13.18 18.71 6.13
C SER A 195 -13.08 17.47 5.23
N PRO A 196 -14.08 16.57 5.24
CA PRO A 196 -14.18 15.50 4.27
C PRO A 196 -14.17 16.05 2.84
N ALA A 197 -13.51 15.35 1.91
CA ALA A 197 -13.34 15.81 0.53
C ALA A 197 -13.54 14.69 -0.50
N ARG A 198 -14.51 13.82 -0.27
CA ARG A 198 -14.82 12.69 -1.15
C ARG A 198 -15.24 13.18 -2.54
N LEU A 199 -14.75 12.49 -3.56
CA LEU A 199 -15.16 12.69 -4.94
C LEU A 199 -16.50 11.98 -5.18
N THR A 200 -17.40 12.61 -5.88
CA THR A 200 -18.77 12.08 -6.11
C THR A 200 -19.02 11.72 -7.57
N THR A 201 -18.05 12.00 -8.43
CA THR A 201 -18.12 11.77 -9.89
C THR A 201 -17.08 10.76 -10.32
N SER A 202 -17.38 9.99 -11.36
CA SER A 202 -16.38 9.23 -12.11
C SER A 202 -15.43 10.18 -12.85
N PHE A 203 -14.27 9.66 -13.23
CA PHE A 203 -13.23 10.40 -13.94
C PHE A 203 -13.24 10.02 -15.42
N THR A 204 -13.04 10.98 -16.30
CA THR A 204 -12.91 10.72 -17.74
C THR A 204 -11.51 10.28 -18.11
N ASP A 205 -10.49 10.83 -17.42
CA ASP A 205 -9.09 10.52 -17.66
C ASP A 205 -8.22 10.88 -16.42
N VAL A 206 -6.94 10.58 -16.51
CA VAL A 206 -5.95 10.84 -15.45
C VAL A 206 -5.74 12.35 -15.19
N ARG A 207 -5.96 13.21 -16.18
CA ARG A 207 -5.79 14.68 -16.02
C ARG A 207 -6.91 15.26 -15.16
N GLU A 208 -8.14 14.78 -15.38
CA GLU A 208 -9.29 15.15 -14.55
C GLU A 208 -9.09 14.65 -13.11
N LEU A 209 -8.66 13.40 -12.92
CA LEU A 209 -8.31 12.86 -11.60
C LEU A 209 -7.26 13.74 -10.91
N ALA A 210 -6.18 14.10 -11.60
CA ALA A 210 -5.12 14.94 -11.06
C ALA A 210 -5.64 16.34 -10.68
N ALA A 211 -6.50 16.94 -11.52
CA ALA A 211 -7.10 18.25 -11.26
C ALA A 211 -7.99 18.21 -10.00
N LEU A 212 -8.85 17.20 -9.90
CA LEU A 212 -9.72 17.01 -8.73
C LEU A 212 -8.93 16.70 -7.44
N LEU A 213 -7.82 15.95 -7.55
CA LEU A 213 -6.93 15.71 -6.43
C LEU A 213 -6.17 16.98 -5.99
N LYS A 214 -5.88 17.92 -6.88
CA LYS A 214 -5.28 19.22 -6.56
C LYS A 214 -6.27 20.17 -5.90
N ASP A 215 -7.54 20.09 -6.27
CA ASP A 215 -8.59 20.97 -5.78
C ASP A 215 -9.03 20.60 -4.36
N GLY A 216 -8.43 21.25 -3.37
CA GLY A 216 -8.77 21.13 -1.95
C GLY A 216 -8.37 19.81 -1.29
N ARG A 217 -7.71 18.89 -1.99
CA ARG A 217 -7.27 17.60 -1.46
C ARG A 217 -5.76 17.54 -1.33
N ARG A 218 -5.29 17.08 -0.18
CA ARG A 218 -3.85 17.02 0.16
C ARG A 218 -3.56 15.85 1.09
N ASN A 219 -2.31 15.68 1.45
CA ASN A 219 -1.94 14.84 2.58
C ASN A 219 -1.64 15.74 3.80
N ASP A 220 -2.52 15.73 4.79
CA ASP A 220 -2.38 16.56 6.01
C ASP A 220 -1.19 16.15 6.90
N LEU A 221 -0.59 14.99 6.65
CA LEU A 221 0.61 14.52 7.35
C LEU A 221 1.91 15.04 6.67
N ALA A 222 1.86 15.44 5.39
CA ALA A 222 3.04 15.81 4.63
C ALA A 222 3.85 16.95 5.30
N PRO A 223 3.24 18.06 5.77
CA PRO A 223 4.03 19.11 6.41
C PRO A 223 4.77 18.67 7.67
N ALA A 224 4.22 17.72 8.43
CA ALA A 224 4.88 17.14 9.60
C ALA A 224 6.02 16.20 9.18
N ALA A 225 5.77 15.33 8.20
CA ALA A 225 6.76 14.39 7.68
C ALA A 225 7.95 15.12 7.04
N GLU A 226 7.71 16.18 6.26
CA GLU A 226 8.75 17.00 5.66
C GLU A 226 9.63 17.72 6.69
N ARG A 227 9.06 18.17 7.82
CA ARG A 227 9.85 18.73 8.94
C ARG A 227 10.70 17.65 9.62
N LEU A 228 10.17 16.46 9.82
CA LEU A 228 10.91 15.35 10.42
C LEU A 228 11.98 14.80 9.48
N SER A 229 11.72 14.82 8.17
CA SER A 229 12.62 14.28 7.16
C SER A 229 12.60 15.15 5.88
N PRO A 230 13.46 16.18 5.80
CA PRO A 230 13.49 17.13 4.67
C PRO A 230 13.76 16.49 3.30
N VAL A 231 14.26 15.27 3.24
CA VAL A 231 14.43 14.52 1.98
C VAL A 231 13.10 14.28 1.27
N ILE A 232 11.97 14.24 2.00
CA ILE A 232 10.63 14.11 1.41
C ILE A 232 10.33 15.30 0.48
N THR A 233 10.65 16.52 0.90
CA THR A 233 10.53 17.73 0.04
C THR A 233 11.39 17.60 -1.22
N GLN A 234 12.59 17.02 -1.11
CA GLN A 234 13.46 16.78 -2.28
C GLN A 234 12.84 15.75 -3.24
N VAL A 235 12.22 14.70 -2.72
CA VAL A 235 11.52 13.69 -3.54
C VAL A 235 10.34 14.32 -4.28
N LEU A 236 9.50 15.08 -3.59
CA LEU A 236 8.36 15.77 -4.20
C LEU A 236 8.82 16.73 -5.31
N ALA A 237 9.82 17.56 -5.04
CA ALA A 237 10.38 18.49 -6.04
C ALA A 237 11.00 17.74 -7.24
N ALA A 238 11.65 16.60 -7.01
CA ALA A 238 12.22 15.78 -8.07
C ALA A 238 11.11 15.19 -8.97
N LEU A 239 10.04 14.66 -8.39
CA LEU A 239 8.86 14.17 -9.14
C LEU A 239 8.23 15.30 -9.95
N ASP A 240 7.95 16.46 -9.34
CA ASP A 240 7.34 17.61 -10.01
C ASP A 240 8.18 18.14 -11.18
N SER A 241 9.51 17.97 -11.15
CA SER A 241 10.41 18.40 -12.21
C SER A 241 10.44 17.48 -13.43
N THR A 242 9.87 16.28 -13.35
CA THR A 242 9.86 15.33 -14.47
C THR A 242 8.76 15.65 -15.47
N THR A 243 9.03 15.39 -16.74
CA THR A 243 8.06 15.62 -17.83
C THR A 243 6.85 14.70 -17.66
N GLY A 244 5.65 15.24 -17.84
CA GLY A 244 4.39 14.47 -17.77
C GLY A 244 3.87 14.25 -16.35
N CYS A 245 4.57 14.68 -15.30
CA CYS A 245 4.05 14.63 -13.94
C CYS A 245 2.86 15.60 -13.77
N LEU A 246 1.70 15.04 -13.44
CA LEU A 246 0.47 15.81 -13.23
C LEU A 246 0.29 16.22 -11.77
N LEU A 247 0.79 15.42 -10.84
CA LEU A 247 0.66 15.64 -9.41
C LEU A 247 1.76 14.86 -8.70
N SER A 248 2.47 15.47 -7.74
CA SER A 248 3.28 14.73 -6.77
C SER A 248 2.65 14.78 -5.37
N ARG A 249 2.78 13.68 -4.60
CA ARG A 249 2.23 13.60 -3.24
C ARG A 249 2.91 12.52 -2.41
N MET A 250 3.03 12.75 -1.11
CA MET A 250 3.42 11.73 -0.14
C MET A 250 2.25 10.80 0.17
N SER A 251 2.47 9.48 0.21
CA SER A 251 1.48 8.48 0.62
C SER A 251 1.54 8.23 2.12
N GLY A 252 0.37 8.13 2.75
CA GLY A 252 0.26 7.83 4.19
C GLY A 252 1.08 8.77 5.05
N SER A 253 1.85 8.22 5.98
CA SER A 253 2.80 8.94 6.83
C SER A 253 4.19 9.14 6.20
N GLY A 254 4.39 8.67 4.99
CA GLY A 254 5.68 8.71 4.28
C GLY A 254 6.59 7.52 4.65
N ALA A 255 7.85 7.45 4.21
CA ALA A 255 8.48 8.48 3.35
C ALA A 255 8.22 8.30 1.84
N THR A 256 7.46 7.29 1.40
CA THR A 256 7.17 7.13 -0.02
C THR A 256 6.31 8.29 -0.53
N CYS A 257 6.76 8.87 -1.63
CA CYS A 257 5.99 9.80 -2.44
C CYS A 257 5.64 9.13 -3.78
N PHE A 258 4.61 9.63 -4.43
CA PHE A 258 4.25 9.22 -5.78
C PHE A 258 4.05 10.44 -6.68
N GLY A 259 4.37 10.27 -7.95
CA GLY A 259 3.95 11.16 -9.03
C GLY A 259 2.86 10.47 -9.86
N LEU A 260 1.80 11.19 -10.24
CA LEU A 260 0.79 10.75 -11.17
C LEU A 260 1.14 11.29 -12.57
N TYR A 261 1.15 10.43 -13.58
CA TYR A 261 1.65 10.76 -14.91
C TYR A 261 0.56 10.67 -15.98
N VAL A 262 0.80 11.38 -17.07
CA VAL A 262 -0.14 11.45 -18.21
C VAL A 262 -0.30 10.12 -18.94
N ASP A 263 0.75 9.27 -18.94
CA ASP A 263 0.80 7.97 -19.59
C ASP A 263 1.99 7.13 -19.08
N PHE A 264 2.10 5.91 -19.60
CA PHE A 264 3.15 4.94 -19.28
C PHE A 264 4.55 5.45 -19.65
N ASP A 265 4.73 5.97 -20.86
CA ASP A 265 6.05 6.37 -21.38
C ASP A 265 6.69 7.48 -20.50
N HIS A 266 5.87 8.46 -20.09
CA HIS A 266 6.32 9.50 -19.19
C HIS A 266 6.65 8.95 -17.79
N ALA A 267 5.88 8.00 -17.28
CA ALA A 267 6.16 7.38 -15.98
C ALA A 267 7.49 6.59 -16.02
N VAL A 268 7.72 5.80 -17.06
CA VAL A 268 8.97 5.04 -17.24
C VAL A 268 10.16 5.98 -17.38
N ALA A 269 10.09 6.96 -18.28
CA ALA A 269 11.18 7.92 -18.47
C ALA A 269 11.51 8.70 -17.19
N ALA A 270 10.50 9.09 -16.41
CA ALA A 270 10.70 9.73 -15.11
C ALA A 270 11.36 8.80 -14.10
N ALA A 271 10.96 7.53 -14.04
CA ALA A 271 11.54 6.55 -13.14
C ALA A 271 13.01 6.27 -13.47
N GLU A 272 13.35 6.13 -14.74
CA GLU A 272 14.75 5.96 -15.21
C GLU A 272 15.61 7.17 -14.85
N LEU A 273 15.11 8.37 -15.12
CA LEU A 273 15.80 9.63 -14.78
C LEU A 273 16.07 9.75 -13.29
N LEU A 274 15.05 9.51 -12.46
CA LEU A 274 15.14 9.61 -11.01
C LEU A 274 16.08 8.56 -10.42
N SER A 275 16.05 7.32 -10.94
CA SER A 275 16.96 6.24 -10.54
C SER A 275 18.42 6.59 -10.88
N ALA A 276 18.67 7.17 -12.04
CA ALA A 276 19.99 7.60 -12.45
C ALA A 276 20.54 8.78 -11.60
N LEU A 277 19.68 9.75 -11.30
CA LEU A 277 20.06 10.93 -10.51
C LEU A 277 20.18 10.66 -9.01
N ARG A 278 19.47 9.66 -8.50
CA ARG A 278 19.36 9.32 -7.08
C ARG A 278 19.47 7.80 -6.83
N PRO A 279 20.64 7.18 -7.07
CA PRO A 279 20.80 5.72 -7.00
C PRO A 279 20.54 5.11 -5.60
N GLY A 280 20.45 5.94 -4.55
CA GLY A 280 20.08 5.50 -3.21
C GLY A 280 18.56 5.52 -2.96
N TRP A 281 17.75 5.99 -3.91
CA TRP A 281 16.31 5.94 -3.80
C TRP A 281 15.75 4.65 -4.41
N TRP A 282 14.72 4.10 -3.81
CA TRP A 282 13.89 3.09 -4.46
C TRP A 282 12.90 3.82 -5.37
N VAL A 283 12.93 3.52 -6.65
CA VAL A 283 12.08 4.15 -7.67
C VAL A 283 11.42 3.06 -8.49
N GLN A 284 10.09 3.11 -8.61
CA GLN A 284 9.32 2.09 -9.31
C GLN A 284 8.17 2.74 -10.10
N PRO A 285 8.14 2.64 -11.45
CA PRO A 285 6.94 2.95 -12.23
C PRO A 285 5.91 1.83 -12.00
N ALA A 286 4.62 2.19 -11.95
CA ALA A 286 3.54 1.25 -11.70
C ALA A 286 2.21 1.75 -12.28
N ALA A 287 1.34 0.83 -12.66
CA ALA A 287 -0.06 1.16 -12.93
C ALA A 287 -0.79 1.40 -11.61
N LEU A 288 -1.75 2.33 -11.62
CA LEU A 288 -2.69 2.51 -10.53
C LEU A 288 -3.94 1.67 -10.82
N LEU A 289 -4.30 0.81 -9.89
CA LEU A 289 -5.29 -0.26 -10.09
C LEU A 289 -6.59 0.03 -9.37
N ASN A 290 -7.73 -0.31 -9.98
CA ASN A 290 -9.03 -0.32 -9.32
C ASN A 290 -9.20 -1.51 -8.36
N ASP A 291 -8.65 -2.67 -8.77
CA ASP A 291 -8.53 -3.89 -7.96
C ASP A 291 -7.32 -4.71 -8.43
N LEU A 292 -7.10 -5.88 -7.82
CA LEU A 292 -5.95 -6.72 -8.17
C LEU A 292 -6.22 -7.73 -9.30
N SER A 293 -7.38 -7.70 -9.95
CA SER A 293 -7.72 -8.66 -11.01
C SER A 293 -6.73 -8.60 -12.19
N GLY A 294 -6.23 -7.40 -12.50
CA GLY A 294 -5.20 -7.23 -13.53
C GLY A 294 -3.86 -7.92 -13.22
N LEU A 295 -3.51 -8.07 -11.93
CA LEU A 295 -2.29 -8.79 -11.51
C LEU A 295 -2.49 -10.32 -11.48
N GLU A 296 -3.72 -10.79 -11.26
CA GLU A 296 -4.03 -12.21 -11.13
C GLU A 296 -4.18 -12.91 -12.50
N MET A 297 -4.44 -12.17 -13.57
CA MET A 297 -4.60 -12.73 -14.91
C MET A 297 -3.27 -13.11 -15.60
N GLU A 298 -2.14 -12.74 -15.05
CA GLU A 298 -0.80 -12.97 -15.63
C GLU A 298 -0.10 -14.21 -15.03
N GLU A 299 -0.80 -15.32 -14.80
CA GLU A 299 -0.15 -16.60 -14.50
C GLU A 299 0.68 -17.07 -15.70
N GLY A 300 1.95 -16.63 -15.77
CA GLY A 300 2.90 -17.01 -16.81
C GLY A 300 3.85 -15.91 -17.27
N ALA A 301 3.56 -14.65 -17.05
CA ALA A 301 4.48 -13.55 -17.30
C ALA A 301 5.41 -13.33 -16.10
N THR A 302 6.71 -13.31 -16.33
CA THR A 302 7.66 -12.83 -15.33
C THR A 302 7.54 -11.32 -15.23
N LEU A 303 7.75 -10.74 -14.03
CA LEU A 303 7.77 -9.29 -13.75
C LEU A 303 8.67 -8.46 -14.70
N LEU A 304 9.44 -9.12 -15.57
CA LEU A 304 10.29 -8.52 -16.60
C LEU A 304 9.59 -8.35 -17.96
N ASP A 305 8.37 -8.86 -18.13
CA ASP A 305 7.64 -8.87 -19.41
C ASP A 305 6.47 -7.88 -19.45
N TRP A 306 6.30 -7.06 -18.42
CA TRP A 306 5.38 -5.92 -18.49
C TRP A 306 6.02 -4.81 -19.33
N PRO A 307 5.32 -4.36 -20.42
CA PRO A 307 5.83 -3.29 -21.28
C PRO A 307 6.06 -2.01 -20.50
#